data_a8b983a3c6608c58c8526ea66ca2454e
#
_entry.id   a8b983a3c6608c58c8526ea66ca2454e
#
_cell.length_a   1.000
_cell.length_b   1.000
_cell.length_c   1.000
_cell.angle_alpha   90.00
_cell.angle_beta   90.00
_cell.angle_gamma   90.00
#
_symmetry.space_group_name_H-M   'P 1'
#
loop_
_entity.id
_entity.type
_entity.pdbx_description
1 polymer ?
#
loop_
_entity_poly.entity_id
_entity_poly.type
_entity_poly.pdbx_seq_one_letter_code
_entity_poly.pdbx_strand_id
1 'polypeptide(L)'
;MADHPDDRRYTKDHEWARREGDKLRVGITAYAVEQLGDVTLVDLPQLHTKLRAGAHFGDIESVKAVSELFAPVSGEVLETNSELERNPERVNESPYEQGWMLLLKPDSPSEFDALLDASAYAEFLASLSH
;
A
#
# COMPACT_ATOMS: atom_id res chain seq x y z
N MET A 1 -11.63 12.22 -10.20
CA MET A 1 -10.18 12.32 -10.00
C MET A 1 -9.82 11.78 -8.63
N ALA A 2 -8.81 10.91 -8.60
CA ALA A 2 -8.40 10.34 -7.33
C ALA A 2 -7.67 11.38 -6.49
N ASP A 3 -8.07 11.50 -5.23
CA ASP A 3 -7.37 12.34 -4.29
C ASP A 3 -6.15 11.58 -3.76
N HIS A 4 -5.10 12.31 -3.49
CA HIS A 4 -3.90 11.76 -2.87
C HIS A 4 -3.77 12.42 -1.50
N PRO A 5 -4.19 11.72 -0.43
CA PRO A 5 -4.08 12.29 0.91
C PRO A 5 -2.66 12.80 1.19
N ASP A 6 -2.54 13.96 1.80
CA ASP A 6 -1.25 14.58 2.06
C ASP A 6 -0.68 14.25 3.44
N ASP A 7 -1.38 13.37 4.18
CA ASP A 7 -0.95 12.89 5.50
C ASP A 7 -0.11 11.60 5.41
N ARG A 8 0.27 11.20 4.21
CA ARG A 8 1.01 9.95 3.99
C ARG A 8 1.95 10.09 2.79
N ARG A 9 2.77 9.06 2.57
CA ARG A 9 3.71 9.05 1.46
C ARG A 9 3.44 7.86 0.55
N TYR A 10 4.09 7.85 -0.61
CA TYR A 10 3.73 6.95 -1.71
C TYR A 10 4.97 6.37 -2.38
N THR A 11 4.80 5.17 -2.98
CA THR A 11 5.84 4.56 -3.80
C THR A 11 5.45 4.63 -5.27
N LYS A 12 6.42 4.36 -6.15
CA LYS A 12 6.15 4.26 -7.58
C LYS A 12 5.40 2.99 -7.96
N ASP A 13 5.27 2.05 -7.00
CA ASP A 13 4.48 0.84 -7.18
C ASP A 13 3.05 1.04 -6.67
N HIS A 14 2.70 2.28 -6.30
CA HIS A 14 1.34 2.68 -5.89
C HIS A 14 0.91 2.11 -4.54
N GLU A 15 1.87 1.93 -3.63
CA GLU A 15 1.55 1.70 -2.22
C GLU A 15 1.65 3.02 -1.48
N TRP A 16 0.85 3.15 -0.41
CA TRP A 16 0.96 4.31 0.49
C TRP A 16 1.42 3.84 1.85
N ALA A 17 2.08 4.75 2.58
CA ALA A 17 2.49 4.52 3.97
C ALA A 17 2.13 5.75 4.79
N ARG A 18 1.42 5.52 5.89
CA ARG A 18 1.01 6.60 6.79
C ARG A 18 1.64 6.38 8.16
N ARG A 19 2.28 7.41 8.68
CA ARG A 19 2.90 7.34 9.99
C ARG A 19 1.84 7.32 11.09
N GLU A 20 1.97 6.37 12.03
CA GLU A 20 1.13 6.27 13.22
C GLU A 20 2.05 6.05 14.41
N GLY A 21 2.48 7.17 15.06
CA GLY A 21 3.49 7.11 16.09
C GLY A 21 4.83 6.67 15.50
N ASP A 22 5.37 5.59 16.01
CA ASP A 22 6.63 5.01 15.50
C ASP A 22 6.39 3.89 14.49
N LYS A 23 5.14 3.72 14.03
CA LYS A 23 4.75 2.66 13.11
C LYS A 23 4.25 3.25 11.81
N LEU A 24 4.15 2.41 10.79
CA LEU A 24 3.62 2.81 9.49
C LEU A 24 2.49 1.88 9.07
N ARG A 25 1.36 2.45 8.71
CA ARG A 25 0.25 1.70 8.12
C ARG A 25 0.40 1.77 6.60
N VAL A 26 0.16 0.65 5.94
CA VAL A 26 0.45 0.49 4.51
C VAL A 26 -0.78 -0.03 3.78
N GLY A 27 -0.99 0.48 2.58
CA GLY A 27 -2.03 -0.01 1.68
C GLY A 27 -1.70 0.38 0.26
N ILE A 28 -2.68 0.26 -0.65
CA ILE A 28 -2.49 0.66 -2.04
C ILE A 28 -3.37 1.88 -2.36
N THR A 29 -2.93 2.64 -3.36
CA THR A 29 -3.58 3.91 -3.70
C THR A 29 -4.85 3.69 -4.52
N ALA A 30 -5.68 4.74 -4.59
CA ALA A 30 -6.87 4.72 -5.44
C ALA A 30 -6.50 4.47 -6.90
N TYR A 31 -5.36 4.99 -7.35
CA TYR A 31 -4.89 4.72 -8.71
C TYR A 31 -4.68 3.22 -8.94
N ALA A 32 -4.01 2.54 -8.00
CA ALA A 32 -3.79 1.09 -8.11
C ALA A 32 -5.12 0.35 -8.17
N VAL A 33 -6.08 0.76 -7.33
CA VAL A 33 -7.41 0.13 -7.28
C VAL A 33 -8.14 0.28 -8.62
N GLU A 34 -8.06 1.48 -9.24
CA GLU A 34 -8.68 1.71 -10.54
C GLU A 34 -8.07 0.81 -11.62
N GLN A 35 -6.76 0.61 -11.58
CA GLN A 35 -6.09 -0.24 -12.56
C GLN A 35 -6.47 -1.71 -12.38
N LEU A 36 -6.72 -2.15 -11.14
CA LEU A 36 -7.07 -3.53 -10.85
C LEU A 36 -8.53 -3.86 -11.17
N GLY A 37 -9.45 -2.93 -10.92
CA GLY A 37 -10.87 -3.23 -10.96
C GLY A 37 -11.29 -3.93 -9.68
N ASP A 38 -12.35 -4.74 -9.74
CA ASP A 38 -12.92 -5.39 -8.55
C ASP A 38 -11.95 -6.41 -7.95
N VAL A 39 -11.53 -6.16 -6.73
CA VAL A 39 -10.58 -7.03 -6.01
C VAL A 39 -11.33 -8.26 -5.50
N THR A 40 -10.76 -9.44 -5.77
CA THR A 40 -11.37 -10.71 -5.41
C THR A 40 -10.58 -11.48 -4.36
N LEU A 41 -9.28 -11.17 -4.20
CA LEU A 41 -8.45 -11.86 -3.22
C LEU A 41 -7.28 -10.97 -2.82
N VAL A 42 -6.97 -10.95 -1.52
CA VAL A 42 -5.80 -10.27 -0.99
C VAL A 42 -5.02 -11.28 -0.16
N ASP A 43 -3.78 -11.52 -0.54
CA ASP A 43 -2.90 -12.45 0.15
C ASP A 43 -1.84 -11.64 0.91
N LEU A 44 -1.87 -11.70 2.23
CA LEU A 44 -1.02 -10.90 3.11
C LEU A 44 0.01 -11.78 3.82
N PRO A 45 1.13 -11.19 4.26
CA PRO A 45 2.18 -11.98 4.93
C PRO A 45 1.77 -12.36 6.34
N GLN A 46 2.57 -13.23 6.94
CA GLN A 46 2.38 -13.62 8.33
C GLN A 46 2.93 -12.54 9.25
N LEU A 47 2.40 -12.49 10.46
CA LEU A 47 2.89 -11.57 11.50
C LEU A 47 4.36 -11.84 11.77
N HIS A 48 5.08 -10.78 12.09
CA HIS A 48 6.51 -10.79 12.43
C HIS A 48 7.43 -11.11 11.26
N THR A 49 6.88 -11.16 10.03
CA THR A 49 7.71 -11.24 8.82
C THR A 49 8.55 -9.99 8.71
N LYS A 50 9.84 -10.15 8.42
CA LYS A 50 10.73 -9.01 8.21
C LYS A 50 10.85 -8.75 6.72
N LEU A 51 10.61 -7.50 6.33
CA LEU A 51 10.60 -7.08 4.93
C LEU A 51 11.71 -6.08 4.69
N ARG A 52 12.26 -6.11 3.49
CA ARG A 52 13.16 -5.05 3.00
C ARG A 52 12.36 -4.15 2.08
N ALA A 53 12.73 -2.88 2.01
CA ALA A 53 12.12 -1.95 1.07
C ALA A 53 12.18 -2.55 -0.34
N GLY A 54 11.04 -2.57 -1.02
CA GLY A 54 10.92 -3.15 -2.36
C GLY A 54 10.69 -4.64 -2.40
N ALA A 55 10.69 -5.33 -1.25
CA ALA A 55 10.46 -6.78 -1.22
C ALA A 55 8.98 -7.09 -1.45
N HIS A 56 8.74 -8.19 -2.16
CA HIS A 56 7.38 -8.70 -2.37
C HIS A 56 6.81 -9.16 -1.03
N PHE A 57 5.64 -8.65 -0.64
CA PHE A 57 5.05 -9.03 0.64
C PHE A 57 3.71 -9.74 0.49
N GLY A 58 3.09 -9.69 -0.65
CA GLY A 58 1.82 -10.35 -0.87
C GLY A 58 1.33 -10.14 -2.29
N ASP A 59 0.12 -10.61 -2.55
CA ASP A 59 -0.49 -10.50 -3.87
C ASP A 59 -1.91 -10.01 -3.75
N ILE A 60 -2.38 -9.35 -4.79
CA ILE A 60 -3.77 -8.91 -4.88
C ILE A 60 -4.32 -9.37 -6.23
N GLU A 61 -5.47 -10.05 -6.20
CA GLU A 61 -6.13 -10.51 -7.40
C GLU A 61 -7.42 -9.74 -7.63
N SER A 62 -7.70 -9.47 -8.88
CA SER A 62 -8.95 -8.84 -9.28
C SER A 62 -9.59 -9.68 -10.37
N VAL A 63 -10.77 -9.25 -10.83
CA VAL A 63 -11.48 -9.95 -11.90
C VAL A 63 -10.70 -9.97 -13.21
N LYS A 64 -9.70 -9.10 -13.37
CA LYS A 64 -8.95 -9.00 -14.64
C LYS A 64 -7.44 -9.14 -14.52
N ALA A 65 -6.89 -9.18 -13.30
CA ALA A 65 -5.42 -9.17 -13.15
C ALA A 65 -4.97 -9.71 -11.81
N VAL A 66 -3.69 -10.11 -11.75
CA VAL A 66 -2.99 -10.41 -10.50
C VAL A 66 -1.82 -9.44 -10.41
N SER A 67 -1.64 -8.82 -9.26
CA SER A 67 -0.57 -7.85 -9.04
C SER A 67 0.19 -8.18 -7.77
N GLU A 68 1.50 -7.97 -7.81
CA GLU A 68 2.34 -8.17 -6.64
C GLU A 68 2.35 -6.90 -5.78
N LEU A 69 2.50 -7.10 -4.47
CA LEU A 69 2.56 -6.00 -3.51
C LEU A 69 3.98 -5.92 -2.95
N PHE A 70 4.53 -4.70 -2.90
CA PHE A 70 5.93 -4.48 -2.50
C PHE A 70 5.99 -3.58 -1.27
N ALA A 71 6.92 -3.90 -0.36
CA ALA A 71 7.08 -3.13 0.87
C ALA A 71 7.61 -1.74 0.57
N PRO A 72 6.97 -0.68 1.11
CA PRO A 72 7.45 0.69 0.88
C PRO A 72 8.73 1.00 1.66
N VAL A 73 8.91 0.34 2.79
CA VAL A 73 10.10 0.51 3.64
C VAL A 73 10.48 -0.84 4.23
N SER A 74 11.69 -0.93 4.77
CA SER A 74 12.11 -2.11 5.52
C SER A 74 11.49 -2.07 6.92
N GLY A 75 11.04 -3.22 7.39
CA GLY A 75 10.45 -3.30 8.73
C GLY A 75 9.83 -4.65 9.01
N GLU A 76 9.27 -4.77 10.21
CA GLU A 76 8.62 -5.98 10.67
C GLU A 76 7.11 -5.82 10.62
N VAL A 77 6.40 -6.85 10.14
CA VAL A 77 4.93 -6.85 10.08
C VAL A 77 4.38 -7.09 11.48
N LEU A 78 3.73 -6.06 12.03
CA LEU A 78 3.12 -6.14 13.36
C LEU A 78 1.67 -6.58 13.30
N GLU A 79 0.93 -6.13 12.29
CA GLU A 79 -0.48 -6.47 12.10
C GLU A 79 -0.79 -6.56 10.61
N THR A 80 -1.78 -7.39 10.28
CA THR A 80 -2.34 -7.45 8.94
C THR A 80 -3.85 -7.27 9.06
N ASN A 81 -4.46 -6.74 8.00
CA ASN A 81 -5.91 -6.53 7.99
C ASN A 81 -6.61 -7.80 7.53
N SER A 82 -6.89 -8.69 8.48
CA SER A 82 -7.48 -9.99 8.17
C SER A 82 -8.90 -9.88 7.58
N GLU A 83 -9.55 -8.74 7.75
CA GLU A 83 -10.87 -8.54 7.15
C GLU A 83 -10.82 -8.62 5.63
N LEU A 84 -9.69 -8.27 5.02
CA LEU A 84 -9.54 -8.32 3.57
C LEU A 84 -9.59 -9.73 3.01
N GLU A 85 -9.33 -10.74 3.85
CA GLU A 85 -9.44 -12.13 3.42
C GLU A 85 -10.91 -12.51 3.19
N ARG A 86 -11.81 -11.94 3.98
CA ARG A 86 -13.25 -12.20 3.88
C ARG A 86 -13.97 -11.18 3.02
N ASN A 87 -13.50 -9.94 3.06
CA ASN A 87 -14.14 -8.82 2.37
C ASN A 87 -13.13 -8.04 1.55
N PRO A 88 -12.55 -8.66 0.49
CA PRO A 88 -11.52 -7.97 -0.30
C PRO A 88 -12.04 -6.71 -1.00
N GLU A 89 -13.35 -6.58 -1.18
CA GLU A 89 -13.95 -5.39 -1.77
C GLU A 89 -13.73 -4.13 -0.93
N ARG A 90 -13.31 -4.27 0.33
CA ARG A 90 -12.95 -3.09 1.15
C ARG A 90 -11.81 -2.29 0.52
N VAL A 91 -10.92 -2.97 -0.21
CA VAL A 91 -9.83 -2.28 -0.92
C VAL A 91 -10.42 -1.35 -1.98
N ASN A 92 -11.45 -1.79 -2.70
CA ASN A 92 -12.11 -0.95 -3.70
C ASN A 92 -12.88 0.20 -3.06
N GLU A 93 -13.58 -0.08 -1.97
CA GLU A 93 -14.48 0.89 -1.34
C GLU A 93 -13.72 1.97 -0.58
N SER A 94 -12.61 1.61 0.06
CA SER A 94 -11.92 2.51 0.97
C SER A 94 -10.42 2.20 1.01
N PRO A 95 -9.70 2.48 -0.09
CA PRO A 95 -8.28 2.09 -0.18
C PRO A 95 -7.38 2.77 0.85
N TYR A 96 -7.77 3.96 1.32
CA TYR A 96 -6.95 4.73 2.26
C TYR A 96 -7.33 4.52 3.73
N GLU A 97 -8.44 3.84 4.00
CA GLU A 97 -8.89 3.61 5.38
C GLU A 97 -9.13 2.13 5.64
N GLN A 98 -10.32 1.62 5.35
CA GLN A 98 -10.67 0.23 5.65
C GLN A 98 -9.88 -0.79 4.84
N GLY A 99 -9.34 -0.38 3.71
CA GLY A 99 -8.54 -1.23 2.85
C GLY A 99 -7.06 -1.29 3.19
N TRP A 100 -6.66 -0.82 4.38
CA TRP A 100 -5.28 -0.92 4.80
C TRP A 100 -4.85 -2.38 4.86
N MET A 101 -3.58 -2.64 4.63
CA MET A 101 -3.07 -4.02 4.50
C MET A 101 -2.15 -4.42 5.64
N LEU A 102 -1.16 -3.59 5.95
CA LEU A 102 -0.14 -3.91 6.95
C LEU A 102 0.04 -2.79 7.95
N LEU A 103 0.47 -3.14 9.16
CA LEU A 103 1.07 -2.20 10.10
C LEU A 103 2.52 -2.66 10.28
N LEU A 104 3.47 -1.80 9.93
CA LEU A 104 4.90 -2.10 10.01
C LEU A 104 5.59 -1.36 11.13
N LYS A 105 6.60 -2.01 11.72
CA LYS A 105 7.56 -1.32 12.57
C LYS A 105 8.78 -1.05 11.69
N PRO A 106 8.99 0.19 11.23
CA PRO A 106 10.07 0.47 10.29
C PRO A 106 11.44 0.34 10.95
N ASP A 107 12.41 -0.14 10.18
CA ASP A 107 13.79 -0.28 10.67
C ASP A 107 14.47 1.08 10.74
N SER A 108 14.14 1.99 9.83
CA SER A 108 14.77 3.29 9.74
C SER A 108 13.78 4.36 9.28
N PRO A 109 13.63 5.47 10.02
CA PRO A 109 12.72 6.54 9.61
C PRO A 109 13.14 7.21 8.30
N SER A 110 14.42 7.13 7.94
CA SER A 110 14.89 7.78 6.71
C SER A 110 14.29 7.17 5.44
N GLU A 111 13.93 5.88 5.47
CA GLU A 111 13.30 5.26 4.31
C GLU A 111 11.92 5.84 4.04
N PHE A 112 11.17 6.15 5.11
CA PHE A 112 9.87 6.79 4.96
C PHE A 112 10.03 8.19 4.35
N ASP A 113 11.02 8.94 4.83
CA ASP A 113 11.25 10.31 4.34
C ASP A 113 11.70 10.34 2.88
N ALA A 114 12.22 9.23 2.38
CA ALA A 114 12.65 9.12 0.98
C ALA A 114 11.49 8.80 0.03
N LEU A 115 10.31 8.45 0.55
CA LEU A 115 9.15 8.16 -0.29
C LEU A 115 8.57 9.45 -0.87
N LEU A 116 7.75 9.29 -1.92
CA LEU A 116 7.11 10.43 -2.56
C LEU A 116 6.04 11.03 -1.66
N ASP A 117 6.00 12.35 -1.55
CA ASP A 117 4.86 13.00 -0.90
C ASP A 117 3.69 13.06 -1.92
N ALA A 118 2.54 13.58 -1.50
CA ALA A 118 1.36 13.59 -2.36
C ALA A 118 1.60 14.37 -3.65
N SER A 119 2.31 15.48 -3.58
CA SER A 119 2.60 16.31 -4.75
C SER A 119 3.52 15.57 -5.73
N ALA A 120 4.59 14.95 -5.22
CA ALA A 120 5.52 14.20 -6.06
C ALA A 120 4.84 12.97 -6.68
N TYR A 121 3.97 12.31 -5.93
CA TYR A 121 3.22 11.18 -6.45
C TYR A 121 2.28 11.62 -7.57
N ALA A 122 1.59 12.75 -7.39
CA ALA A 122 0.71 13.29 -8.43
C ALA A 122 1.49 13.59 -9.72
N GLU A 123 2.69 14.16 -9.59
CA GLU A 123 3.56 14.40 -10.74
C GLU A 123 3.99 13.10 -11.41
N PHE A 124 4.31 12.10 -10.60
CA PHE A 124 4.67 10.79 -11.14
C PHE A 124 3.53 10.19 -11.95
N LEU A 125 2.29 10.24 -11.41
CA LEU A 125 1.12 9.73 -12.13
C LEU A 125 0.89 10.47 -13.43
N ALA A 126 1.08 11.79 -13.43
CA ALA A 126 0.92 12.60 -14.64
C ALA A 126 1.91 12.15 -15.73
N SER A 127 3.11 11.73 -15.33
CA SER A 127 4.12 11.27 -16.28
C SER A 127 3.75 9.94 -16.94
N LEU A 128 2.86 9.16 -16.30
CA LEU A 128 2.44 7.86 -16.83
C LEU A 128 1.38 7.99 -17.92
N SER A 129 0.73 9.15 -18.04
CA SER A 129 -0.38 9.33 -18.98
C SER A 129 0.06 9.78 -20.37
N HIS A 130 1.33 9.70 -20.69
CA HIS A 130 1.85 10.05 -21.99
C HIS A 130 2.07 8.85 -22.89
#